data_df19c2d13c95a0fe1875be850f52fb5b
#
_entry.id   df19c2d13c95a0fe1875be850f52fb5b
#
_cell.length_a   1.000
_cell.length_b   1.000
_cell.length_c   1.000
_cell.angle_alpha   90.00
_cell.angle_beta   90.00
_cell.angle_gamma   90.00
#
_symmetry.space_group_name_H-M   'P 1'
#
loop_
_entity.id
_entity.type
_entity.pdbx_description
1 polymer ?
#
loop_
_entity_poly.entity_id
_entity_poly.type
_entity_poly.pdbx_seq_one_letter_code
_entity_poly.pdbx_strand_id
1 'polypeptide(L)'
;MTSSVLRVGYVPEHFAAPLLKLAETEWGKEHIQLVEQASGTGQMLSSLDANSPGGQKIDVAVALTEGLIAGIAKGRDDYAIAGSYVRSSLNWAIITGTAPAASKYQTVADLRHAKVGVSRLGSGSHLMASVLGLEQGWTDADGKVESQEFVVNNDFKTLRDGVNQKPGHETGFFMWEWFTTKPFQDSGEVRFIGALPTPWPSWTIAASKATALESQKSTLEMFLHKLDESIKSFANPETRKDGSLHAFIESVHHYKPEDIAEWASTVRWAGETTPDPENKKSTDPRAGETNAYTLSSSMLLHTLKVLEDAGVLQTPAQGWDVSRFVDTSVTKVV
;
A
#
# COMPACT_ATOMS: atom_id res chain seq x y z
N MET A 1 -19.70 26.16 -14.93
CA MET A 1 -18.49 25.32 -14.94
C MET A 1 -18.96 23.95 -14.48
N THR A 2 -18.90 22.93 -15.32
CA THR A 2 -19.19 21.55 -14.90
C THR A 2 -18.12 21.14 -13.90
N SER A 3 -18.55 20.83 -12.67
CA SER A 3 -17.68 20.27 -11.62
C SER A 3 -17.01 19.02 -12.21
N SER A 4 -15.69 19.02 -12.29
CA SER A 4 -14.94 17.85 -12.76
C SER A 4 -14.86 16.84 -11.61
N VAL A 5 -15.41 15.66 -11.82
CA VAL A 5 -15.38 14.55 -10.86
C VAL A 5 -14.01 13.90 -10.88
N LEU A 6 -13.35 13.80 -9.72
CA LEU A 6 -12.10 13.05 -9.54
C LEU A 6 -12.39 11.55 -9.46
N ARG A 7 -11.77 10.77 -10.33
CA ARG A 7 -11.78 9.31 -10.27
C ARG A 7 -10.68 8.85 -9.32
N VAL A 8 -11.07 8.38 -8.14
CA VAL A 8 -10.14 8.00 -7.07
C VAL A 8 -10.04 6.49 -7.00
N GLY A 9 -8.87 5.96 -7.37
CA GLY A 9 -8.54 4.53 -7.27
C GLY A 9 -8.20 4.14 -5.83
N TYR A 10 -8.75 3.03 -5.37
CA TYR A 10 -8.51 2.48 -4.04
C TYR A 10 -8.59 0.94 -4.04
N VAL A 11 -7.93 0.30 -3.08
CA VAL A 11 -8.12 -1.12 -2.81
C VAL A 11 -9.33 -1.28 -1.88
N PRO A 12 -10.27 -2.20 -2.15
CA PRO A 12 -11.45 -2.41 -1.31
C PRO A 12 -11.08 -3.16 -0.02
N GLU A 13 -10.23 -2.55 0.80
CA GLU A 13 -9.74 -3.03 2.08
C GLU A 13 -10.07 -2.02 3.18
N HIS A 14 -9.96 -2.45 4.42
CA HIS A 14 -10.28 -1.66 5.61
C HIS A 14 -9.52 -0.33 5.72
N PHE A 15 -8.34 -0.20 5.10
CA PHE A 15 -7.62 1.08 5.03
C PHE A 15 -8.38 2.18 4.29
N ALA A 16 -9.27 1.80 3.36
CA ALA A 16 -10.07 2.76 2.58
C ALA A 16 -11.18 3.44 3.39
N ALA A 17 -11.45 3.03 4.63
CA ALA A 17 -12.61 3.48 5.40
C ALA A 17 -12.81 5.00 5.46
N PRO A 18 -11.81 5.86 5.76
CA PRO A 18 -12.01 7.32 5.73
C PRO A 18 -12.36 7.86 4.34
N LEU A 19 -11.80 7.25 3.27
CA LEU A 19 -12.13 7.61 1.89
C LEU A 19 -13.57 7.22 1.53
N LEU A 20 -14.01 6.03 1.94
CA LEU A 20 -15.39 5.58 1.75
C LEU A 20 -16.36 6.53 2.47
N LYS A 21 -16.04 6.93 3.70
CA LYS A 21 -16.82 7.92 4.46
C LYS A 21 -16.89 9.28 3.75
N LEU A 22 -15.78 9.75 3.22
CA LEU A 22 -15.76 11.00 2.44
C LEU A 22 -16.68 10.91 1.23
N ALA A 23 -16.65 9.80 0.50
CA ALA A 23 -17.47 9.60 -0.70
C ALA A 23 -18.99 9.57 -0.39
N GLU A 24 -19.39 9.23 0.84
CA GLU A 24 -20.79 9.26 1.29
C GLU A 24 -21.32 10.68 1.58
N THR A 25 -20.44 11.67 1.78
CA THR A 25 -20.82 13.07 2.01
C THR A 25 -21.45 13.70 0.77
N GLU A 26 -22.19 14.80 0.94
CA GLU A 26 -22.75 15.55 -0.20
C GLU A 26 -21.64 16.01 -1.14
N TRP A 27 -20.56 16.57 -0.59
CA TRP A 27 -19.40 16.99 -1.38
C TRP A 27 -18.76 15.80 -2.13
N GLY A 28 -18.59 14.68 -1.45
CA GLY A 28 -18.00 13.46 -2.04
C GLY A 28 -18.83 12.95 -3.23
N LYS A 29 -20.16 12.88 -3.09
CA LYS A 29 -21.09 12.44 -4.16
C LYS A 29 -21.04 13.33 -5.41
N GLU A 30 -20.73 14.61 -5.23
CA GLU A 30 -20.66 15.56 -6.34
C GLU A 30 -19.28 15.61 -7.01
N HIS A 31 -18.20 15.26 -6.27
CA HIS A 31 -16.83 15.52 -6.72
C HIS A 31 -15.94 14.27 -6.80
N ILE A 32 -16.39 13.11 -6.29
CA ILE A 32 -15.60 11.89 -6.25
C ILE A 32 -16.35 10.74 -6.93
N GLN A 33 -15.65 10.04 -7.81
CA GLN A 33 -16.01 8.70 -8.27
C GLN A 33 -14.98 7.71 -7.75
N LEU A 34 -15.38 6.84 -6.83
CA LEU A 34 -14.51 5.75 -6.38
C LEU A 34 -14.38 4.68 -7.45
N VAL A 35 -13.15 4.22 -7.67
CA VAL A 35 -12.81 3.18 -8.66
C VAL A 35 -12.05 2.06 -7.96
N GLU A 36 -12.69 0.93 -7.80
CA GLU A 36 -12.06 -0.23 -7.17
C GLU A 36 -10.90 -0.78 -7.98
N GLN A 37 -9.80 -1.06 -7.30
CA GLN A 37 -8.56 -1.59 -7.85
C GLN A 37 -8.15 -2.84 -7.04
N ALA A 38 -8.98 -3.88 -7.11
CA ALA A 38 -8.87 -5.08 -6.27
C ALA A 38 -7.54 -5.84 -6.42
N SER A 39 -6.82 -5.64 -7.53
CA SER A 39 -5.48 -6.20 -7.72
C SER A 39 -4.35 -5.29 -7.18
N GLY A 40 -4.69 -4.25 -6.42
CA GLY A 40 -3.75 -3.42 -5.67
C GLY A 40 -2.99 -2.38 -6.49
N THR A 41 -1.89 -1.88 -5.91
CA THR A 41 -1.09 -0.76 -6.43
C THR A 41 -0.63 -0.94 -7.87
N GLY A 42 -0.26 -2.15 -8.29
CA GLY A 42 0.14 -2.40 -9.68
C GLY A 42 -0.98 -2.14 -10.69
N GLN A 43 -2.25 -2.41 -10.33
CA GLN A 43 -3.41 -2.05 -11.13
C GLN A 43 -3.61 -0.54 -11.17
N MET A 44 -3.48 0.14 -10.02
CA MET A 44 -3.60 1.60 -9.93
C MET A 44 -2.56 2.32 -10.77
N LEU A 45 -1.32 1.85 -10.77
CA LEU A 45 -0.25 2.39 -11.61
C LEU A 45 -0.62 2.30 -13.10
N SER A 46 -1.21 1.20 -13.55
CA SER A 46 -1.72 1.07 -14.92
C SER A 46 -2.91 1.98 -15.20
N SER A 47 -3.78 2.18 -14.21
CA SER A 47 -4.98 3.02 -14.32
C SER A 47 -4.68 4.52 -14.31
N LEU A 48 -3.58 4.96 -13.66
CA LEU A 48 -3.07 6.33 -13.70
C LEU A 48 -2.48 6.68 -15.07
N ASP A 49 -1.89 5.71 -15.78
CA ASP A 49 -1.31 5.93 -17.11
C ASP A 49 -2.41 6.15 -18.14
N ALA A 50 -2.51 7.37 -18.66
CA ALA A 50 -3.49 7.74 -19.68
C ALA A 50 -3.36 6.91 -20.96
N ASN A 51 -2.15 6.43 -21.27
CA ASN A 51 -1.83 5.67 -22.47
C ASN A 51 -1.94 4.15 -22.29
N SER A 52 -2.13 3.67 -21.06
CA SER A 52 -2.27 2.23 -20.81
C SER A 52 -3.54 1.67 -21.48
N PRO A 53 -3.44 0.60 -22.26
CA PRO A 53 -4.60 -0.02 -22.88
C PRO A 53 -5.45 -0.74 -21.84
N GLY A 54 -6.73 -0.43 -21.80
CA GLY A 54 -7.71 -1.10 -20.94
C GLY A 54 -7.75 -0.59 -19.50
N GLY A 55 -8.74 -1.09 -18.75
CA GLY A 55 -8.97 -0.70 -17.35
C GLY A 55 -9.71 0.63 -17.18
N GLN A 56 -10.23 0.83 -15.98
CA GLN A 56 -10.84 2.11 -15.60
C GLN A 56 -9.73 3.11 -15.29
N LYS A 57 -9.74 4.26 -15.95
CA LYS A 57 -8.79 5.34 -15.67
C LYS A 57 -9.10 5.99 -14.33
N ILE A 58 -8.07 6.35 -13.62
CA ILE A 58 -8.13 7.10 -12.36
C ILE A 58 -7.31 8.39 -12.47
N ASP A 59 -7.71 9.40 -11.72
CA ASP A 59 -7.03 10.69 -11.63
C ASP A 59 -6.16 10.76 -10.36
N VAL A 60 -6.61 10.05 -9.31
CA VAL A 60 -5.94 9.96 -8.01
C VAL A 60 -5.85 8.47 -7.63
N ALA A 61 -4.73 8.06 -7.05
CA ALA A 61 -4.52 6.74 -6.47
C ALA A 61 -4.22 6.84 -4.98
N VAL A 62 -4.99 6.13 -4.16
CA VAL A 62 -4.63 5.85 -2.77
C VAL A 62 -3.97 4.48 -2.76
N ALA A 63 -2.64 4.45 -2.75
CA ALA A 63 -1.85 3.27 -3.07
C ALA A 63 -0.66 3.07 -2.13
N LEU A 64 -0.04 1.90 -2.20
CA LEU A 64 1.14 1.56 -1.40
C LEU A 64 2.32 2.48 -1.75
N THR A 65 2.95 3.01 -0.71
CA THR A 65 4.04 4.01 -0.77
C THR A 65 5.20 3.53 -1.63
N GLU A 66 5.68 2.31 -1.40
CA GLU A 66 6.81 1.74 -2.12
C GLU A 66 6.52 1.55 -3.62
N GLY A 67 5.30 1.18 -3.97
CA GLY A 67 4.91 1.00 -5.36
C GLY A 67 4.91 2.30 -6.14
N LEU A 68 4.37 3.37 -5.54
CA LEU A 68 4.37 4.71 -6.13
C LEU A 68 5.79 5.28 -6.27
N ILE A 69 6.60 5.18 -5.21
CA ILE A 69 7.99 5.63 -5.21
C ILE A 69 8.82 4.87 -6.24
N ALA A 70 8.72 3.53 -6.26
CA ALA A 70 9.45 2.70 -7.22
C ALA A 70 9.05 2.99 -8.67
N GLY A 71 7.79 3.31 -8.94
CA GLY A 71 7.33 3.70 -10.27
C GLY A 71 8.03 4.96 -10.77
N ILE A 72 8.06 6.03 -9.96
CA ILE A 72 8.74 7.29 -10.29
C ILE A 72 10.26 7.07 -10.41
N ALA A 73 10.86 6.33 -9.47
CA ALA A 73 12.29 6.01 -9.50
C ALA A 73 12.70 5.26 -10.77
N LYS A 74 11.83 4.42 -11.32
CA LYS A 74 12.01 3.69 -12.59
C LYS A 74 11.63 4.49 -13.84
N GLY A 75 11.38 5.79 -13.69
CA GLY A 75 11.19 6.71 -14.82
C GLY A 75 9.75 7.07 -15.16
N ARG A 76 8.75 6.66 -14.36
CA ARG A 76 7.38 7.17 -14.50
C ARG A 76 7.36 8.68 -14.22
N ASP A 77 6.71 9.44 -15.09
CA ASP A 77 6.59 10.91 -14.99
C ASP A 77 5.15 11.40 -15.17
N ASP A 78 4.20 10.50 -15.35
CA ASP A 78 2.78 10.78 -15.58
C ASP A 78 1.99 11.08 -14.31
N TYR A 79 2.56 10.81 -13.12
CA TYR A 79 1.98 11.16 -11.83
C TYR A 79 3.05 11.70 -10.86
N ALA A 80 2.59 12.28 -9.75
CA ALA A 80 3.42 12.66 -8.62
C ALA A 80 2.70 12.30 -7.31
N ILE A 81 3.46 12.20 -6.22
CA ILE A 81 2.90 12.03 -4.88
C ILE A 81 2.27 13.37 -4.47
N ALA A 82 1.03 13.32 -4.04
CA ALA A 82 0.20 14.46 -3.66
C ALA A 82 -0.14 14.49 -2.15
N GLY A 83 0.28 13.48 -1.38
CA GLY A 83 0.04 13.47 0.05
C GLY A 83 0.24 12.11 0.69
N SER A 84 0.05 12.07 2.03
CA SER A 84 0.10 10.88 2.86
C SER A 84 -1.30 10.38 3.17
N TYR A 85 -1.45 9.06 3.43
CA TYR A 85 -2.74 8.50 3.79
C TYR A 85 -2.70 7.63 5.04
N VAL A 86 -1.93 6.56 5.07
CA VAL A 86 -1.71 5.74 6.27
C VAL A 86 -0.24 5.82 6.66
N ARG A 87 0.02 6.33 7.87
CA ARG A 87 1.38 6.55 8.38
C ARG A 87 1.97 5.35 9.14
N SER A 88 1.12 4.44 9.64
CA SER A 88 1.59 3.19 10.24
C SER A 88 2.13 2.22 9.20
N SER A 89 2.95 1.28 9.63
CA SER A 89 3.43 0.18 8.79
C SER A 89 2.27 -0.69 8.31
N LEU A 90 2.41 -1.29 7.12
CA LEU A 90 1.58 -2.39 6.66
C LEU A 90 2.21 -3.69 7.14
N ASN A 91 1.45 -4.52 7.83
CA ASN A 91 1.92 -5.83 8.24
C ASN A 91 1.70 -6.85 7.12
N TRP A 92 2.76 -7.22 6.42
CA TRP A 92 2.72 -8.22 5.36
C TRP A 92 2.84 -9.62 5.95
N ALA A 93 1.81 -10.44 5.81
CA ALA A 93 1.89 -11.86 6.09
C ALA A 93 2.77 -12.56 5.06
N ILE A 94 3.61 -13.48 5.51
CA ILE A 94 4.40 -14.39 4.68
C ILE A 94 3.62 -15.71 4.64
N ILE A 95 3.08 -16.04 3.48
CA ILE A 95 1.98 -16.99 3.31
C ILE A 95 2.43 -18.17 2.46
N THR A 96 2.23 -19.37 2.99
CA THR A 96 2.42 -20.63 2.26
C THR A 96 1.13 -21.44 2.23
N GLY A 97 1.10 -22.51 1.44
CA GLY A 97 -0.06 -23.39 1.34
C GLY A 97 -0.17 -24.43 2.44
N THR A 98 -1.30 -25.10 2.45
CA THR A 98 -1.58 -26.27 3.33
C THR A 98 -1.55 -27.59 2.57
N ALA A 99 -1.43 -27.57 1.24
CA ALA A 99 -1.28 -28.78 0.42
C ALA A 99 -0.02 -29.57 0.81
N PRO A 100 -0.01 -30.91 0.66
CA PRO A 100 1.13 -31.75 1.06
C PRO A 100 2.48 -31.30 0.45
N ALA A 101 2.48 -30.82 -0.81
CA ALA A 101 3.69 -30.33 -1.46
C ALA A 101 4.24 -29.02 -0.87
N ALA A 102 3.42 -28.24 -0.15
CA ALA A 102 3.82 -27.04 0.57
C ALA A 102 4.38 -27.34 1.98
N SER A 103 4.29 -28.58 2.45
CA SER A 103 4.72 -28.98 3.82
C SER A 103 6.21 -28.77 4.10
N LYS A 104 7.04 -28.62 3.08
CA LYS A 104 8.46 -28.30 3.21
C LYS A 104 8.74 -26.87 3.67
N TYR A 105 7.79 -25.96 3.57
CA TYR A 105 7.93 -24.55 3.98
C TYR A 105 7.35 -24.34 5.37
N GLN A 106 8.12 -24.58 6.43
CA GLN A 106 7.68 -24.46 7.83
C GLN A 106 8.07 -23.13 8.46
N THR A 107 9.18 -22.56 8.02
CA THR A 107 9.76 -21.31 8.52
C THR A 107 10.09 -20.38 7.35
N VAL A 108 10.33 -19.10 7.65
CA VAL A 108 10.76 -18.13 6.63
C VAL A 108 12.07 -18.53 5.99
N ALA A 109 12.98 -19.15 6.75
CA ALA A 109 14.28 -19.62 6.21
C ALA A 109 14.13 -20.68 5.12
N ASP A 110 13.08 -21.49 5.14
CA ASP A 110 12.80 -22.51 4.11
C ASP A 110 12.40 -21.90 2.77
N LEU A 111 12.10 -20.60 2.73
CA LEU A 111 11.66 -19.90 1.53
C LEU A 111 12.81 -19.41 0.64
N ARG A 112 14.07 -19.46 1.12
CA ARG A 112 15.21 -19.12 0.27
C ARG A 112 15.21 -20.00 -0.98
N HIS A 113 15.26 -19.38 -2.15
CA HIS A 113 15.14 -20.04 -3.48
C HIS A 113 13.74 -20.62 -3.81
N ALA A 114 12.72 -20.38 -2.98
CA ALA A 114 11.35 -20.73 -3.34
C ALA A 114 10.78 -19.74 -4.38
N LYS A 115 9.93 -20.24 -5.28
CA LYS A 115 9.20 -19.36 -6.21
C LYS A 115 8.23 -18.46 -5.46
N VAL A 116 8.22 -17.18 -5.80
CA VAL A 116 7.36 -16.18 -5.18
C VAL A 116 6.16 -15.90 -6.06
N GLY A 117 4.96 -16.07 -5.52
CA GLY A 117 3.72 -15.61 -6.16
C GLY A 117 3.57 -14.11 -6.05
N VAL A 118 3.32 -13.43 -7.16
CA VAL A 118 3.05 -11.98 -7.20
C VAL A 118 1.83 -11.69 -8.06
N SER A 119 1.08 -10.64 -7.72
CA SER A 119 -0.04 -10.24 -8.58
C SER A 119 0.45 -9.65 -9.91
N ARG A 120 1.52 -8.88 -9.88
CA ARG A 120 2.22 -8.28 -11.03
C ARG A 120 3.66 -7.97 -10.67
N LEU A 121 4.52 -7.89 -11.65
CA LEU A 121 5.83 -7.28 -11.45
C LEU A 121 5.65 -5.79 -11.11
N GLY A 122 6.35 -5.32 -10.07
CA GLY A 122 6.21 -3.97 -9.53
C GLY A 122 5.05 -3.79 -8.53
N SER A 123 4.28 -4.85 -8.23
CA SER A 123 3.27 -4.81 -7.16
C SER A 123 3.92 -4.82 -5.77
N GLY A 124 3.15 -4.46 -4.72
CA GLY A 124 3.63 -4.53 -3.34
C GLY A 124 4.16 -5.91 -2.96
N SER A 125 3.49 -7.00 -3.36
CA SER A 125 3.96 -8.37 -3.11
C SER A 125 5.31 -8.67 -3.78
N HIS A 126 5.59 -8.09 -4.95
CA HIS A 126 6.89 -8.20 -5.61
C HIS A 126 7.99 -7.45 -4.85
N LEU A 127 7.72 -6.18 -4.49
CA LEU A 127 8.69 -5.34 -3.80
C LEU A 127 9.00 -5.88 -2.40
N MET A 128 7.98 -6.26 -1.64
CA MET A 128 8.14 -6.79 -0.29
C MET A 128 8.83 -8.15 -0.24
N ALA A 129 8.72 -8.98 -1.27
CA ALA A 129 9.52 -10.20 -1.33
C ALA A 129 11.02 -9.91 -1.47
N SER A 130 11.41 -8.86 -2.21
CA SER A 130 12.81 -8.41 -2.27
C SER A 130 13.28 -7.84 -0.92
N VAL A 131 12.42 -7.07 -0.24
CA VAL A 131 12.70 -6.58 1.13
C VAL A 131 12.83 -7.75 2.12
N LEU A 132 12.01 -8.80 1.97
CA LEU A 132 12.17 -10.02 2.77
C LEU A 132 13.54 -10.66 2.55
N GLY A 133 14.01 -10.73 1.31
CA GLY A 133 15.37 -11.24 0.99
C GLY A 133 16.46 -10.42 1.69
N LEU A 134 16.32 -9.09 1.72
CA LEU A 134 17.23 -8.20 2.46
C LEU A 134 17.20 -8.49 3.96
N GLU A 135 16.02 -8.52 4.58
CA GLU A 135 15.85 -8.76 6.03
C GLU A 135 16.34 -10.13 6.47
N GLN A 136 16.21 -11.14 5.61
CA GLN A 136 16.70 -12.49 5.89
C GLN A 136 18.19 -12.69 5.56
N GLY A 137 18.86 -11.67 5.01
CA GLY A 137 20.25 -11.76 4.60
C GLY A 137 20.47 -12.79 3.46
N TRP A 138 19.49 -12.96 2.57
CA TRP A 138 19.64 -13.82 1.39
C TRP A 138 20.46 -13.10 0.33
N THR A 139 21.78 -13.18 0.50
CA THR A 139 22.74 -12.50 -0.37
C THR A 139 23.58 -13.47 -1.17
N ASP A 140 24.01 -13.02 -2.34
CA ASP A 140 25.00 -13.69 -3.18
C ASP A 140 26.44 -13.49 -2.64
N ALA A 141 27.43 -14.00 -3.38
CA ALA A 141 28.82 -13.87 -3.00
C ALA A 141 29.35 -12.42 -2.96
N ASP A 142 28.69 -11.51 -3.67
CA ASP A 142 29.01 -10.07 -3.71
C ASP A 142 28.28 -9.27 -2.63
N GLY A 143 27.47 -9.93 -1.78
CA GLY A 143 26.69 -9.31 -0.72
C GLY A 143 25.42 -8.62 -1.20
N LYS A 144 25.01 -8.83 -2.45
CA LYS A 144 23.74 -8.32 -3.01
C LYS A 144 22.62 -9.29 -2.71
N VAL A 145 21.40 -8.74 -2.51
CA VAL A 145 20.21 -9.58 -2.37
C VAL A 145 20.05 -10.47 -3.60
N GLU A 146 19.89 -11.77 -3.36
CA GLU A 146 19.70 -12.75 -4.43
C GLU A 146 18.43 -12.46 -5.24
N SER A 147 18.54 -12.65 -6.56
CA SER A 147 17.38 -12.59 -7.43
C SER A 147 16.42 -13.73 -7.12
N GLN A 148 15.16 -13.42 -6.88
CA GLN A 148 14.10 -14.40 -6.63
C GLN A 148 13.38 -14.77 -7.94
N GLU A 149 12.85 -15.99 -8.02
CA GLU A 149 12.01 -16.42 -9.14
C GLU A 149 10.56 -16.01 -8.89
N PHE A 150 10.03 -15.10 -9.70
CA PHE A 150 8.65 -14.61 -9.57
C PHE A 150 7.70 -15.31 -10.54
N VAL A 151 6.52 -15.69 -10.03
CA VAL A 151 5.39 -16.22 -10.81
C VAL A 151 4.24 -15.22 -10.73
N VAL A 152 3.82 -14.68 -11.88
CA VAL A 152 2.71 -13.73 -11.94
C VAL A 152 1.39 -14.49 -11.89
N ASN A 153 0.69 -14.40 -10.76
CA ASN A 153 -0.58 -15.05 -10.48
C ASN A 153 -1.80 -14.11 -10.58
N ASN A 154 -1.60 -12.87 -11.04
CA ASN A 154 -2.59 -11.85 -11.40
C ASN A 154 -3.50 -11.36 -10.27
N ASP A 155 -4.16 -12.23 -9.52
CA ASP A 155 -5.14 -11.86 -8.51
C ASP A 155 -4.93 -12.62 -7.19
N PHE A 156 -5.61 -12.16 -6.15
CA PHE A 156 -5.45 -12.69 -4.79
C PHE A 156 -5.90 -14.15 -4.66
N LYS A 157 -6.93 -14.57 -5.42
CA LYS A 157 -7.37 -15.97 -5.42
C LYS A 157 -6.31 -16.87 -6.04
N THR A 158 -5.77 -16.50 -7.17
CA THR A 158 -4.75 -17.26 -7.89
C THR A 158 -3.43 -17.34 -7.11
N LEU A 159 -3.08 -16.32 -6.30
CA LEU A 159 -1.97 -16.39 -5.35
C LEU A 159 -2.17 -17.51 -4.31
N ARG A 160 -3.36 -17.62 -3.72
CA ARG A 160 -3.70 -18.69 -2.76
C ARG A 160 -3.73 -20.07 -3.45
N ASP A 161 -4.21 -20.12 -4.67
CA ASP A 161 -4.17 -21.34 -5.50
C ASP A 161 -2.72 -21.77 -5.77
N GLY A 162 -1.82 -20.81 -6.03
CA GLY A 162 -0.42 -21.06 -6.32
C GLY A 162 0.34 -21.69 -5.15
N VAL A 163 0.19 -21.16 -3.93
CA VAL A 163 0.83 -21.79 -2.74
C VAL A 163 0.24 -23.15 -2.41
N ASN A 164 -0.99 -23.43 -2.82
CA ASN A 164 -1.63 -24.73 -2.73
C ASN A 164 -1.35 -25.64 -3.94
N GLN A 165 -0.35 -25.27 -4.77
CA GLN A 165 0.20 -26.08 -5.85
C GLN A 165 -0.82 -26.41 -6.94
N LYS A 166 -1.77 -25.51 -7.22
CA LYS A 166 -2.67 -25.69 -8.37
C LYS A 166 -1.89 -25.54 -9.69
N PRO A 167 -2.13 -26.42 -10.66
CA PRO A 167 -1.36 -26.47 -11.91
C PRO A 167 -1.29 -25.15 -12.65
N GLY A 168 -0.06 -24.75 -13.04
CA GLY A 168 0.21 -23.53 -13.79
C GLY A 168 0.41 -22.27 -12.94
N HIS A 169 0.28 -22.38 -11.61
CA HIS A 169 0.39 -21.25 -10.67
C HIS A 169 1.32 -21.53 -9.50
N GLU A 170 2.03 -22.66 -9.51
CA GLU A 170 2.77 -23.21 -8.38
C GLU A 170 3.84 -22.24 -7.85
N THR A 171 3.73 -21.91 -6.57
CA THR A 171 4.67 -21.06 -5.84
C THR A 171 4.94 -21.61 -4.45
N GLY A 172 6.06 -21.22 -3.85
CA GLY A 172 6.40 -21.59 -2.46
C GLY A 172 5.67 -20.70 -1.47
N PHE A 173 5.60 -19.41 -1.78
CA PHE A 173 4.96 -18.42 -0.93
C PHE A 173 4.49 -17.21 -1.76
N PHE A 174 3.65 -16.40 -1.12
CA PHE A 174 3.38 -15.03 -1.52
C PHE A 174 3.28 -14.16 -0.27
N MET A 175 3.27 -12.82 -0.47
CA MET A 175 3.07 -11.86 0.61
C MET A 175 1.83 -11.03 0.34
N TRP A 176 1.03 -10.81 1.36
CA TRP A 176 -0.16 -9.97 1.30
C TRP A 176 -0.45 -9.34 2.66
N GLU A 177 -1.36 -8.36 2.70
CA GLU A 177 -1.75 -7.74 3.95
C GLU A 177 -2.34 -8.78 4.94
N TRP A 178 -1.93 -8.68 6.21
CA TRP A 178 -2.20 -9.67 7.25
C TRP A 178 -3.70 -9.89 7.49
N PHE A 179 -4.44 -8.82 7.78
CA PHE A 179 -5.86 -8.94 8.19
C PHE A 179 -6.77 -9.30 7.02
N THR A 180 -6.49 -8.82 5.82
CA THR A 180 -7.20 -9.22 4.59
C THR A 180 -7.03 -10.72 4.33
N THR A 181 -5.89 -11.29 4.69
CA THR A 181 -5.58 -12.71 4.46
C THR A 181 -5.99 -13.61 5.63
N LYS A 182 -6.16 -13.05 6.82
CA LYS A 182 -6.47 -13.81 8.04
C LYS A 182 -7.68 -14.75 7.92
N PRO A 183 -8.82 -14.40 7.27
CA PRO A 183 -9.93 -15.33 7.08
C PRO A 183 -9.55 -16.62 6.35
N PHE A 184 -8.59 -16.58 5.42
CA PHE A 184 -8.10 -17.75 4.70
C PHE A 184 -7.11 -18.58 5.52
N GLN A 185 -6.38 -17.96 6.43
CA GLN A 185 -5.62 -18.65 7.47
C GLN A 185 -6.55 -19.37 8.43
N ASP A 186 -7.57 -18.69 8.94
CA ASP A 186 -8.53 -19.23 9.93
C ASP A 186 -9.33 -20.41 9.36
N SER A 187 -9.64 -20.39 8.05
CA SER A 187 -10.31 -21.49 7.35
C SER A 187 -9.37 -22.67 7.05
N GLY A 188 -8.06 -22.52 7.22
CA GLY A 188 -7.06 -23.53 6.86
C GLY A 188 -6.76 -23.61 5.35
N GLU A 189 -7.20 -22.62 4.55
CA GLU A 189 -6.86 -22.56 3.12
C GLU A 189 -5.38 -22.24 2.91
N VAL A 190 -4.83 -21.34 3.72
CA VAL A 190 -3.40 -20.96 3.70
C VAL A 190 -2.81 -20.98 5.10
N ARG A 191 -1.50 -20.85 5.19
CA ARG A 191 -0.77 -20.83 6.44
C ARG A 191 0.19 -19.66 6.48
N PHE A 192 0.16 -18.86 7.56
CA PHE A 192 1.17 -17.85 7.84
C PHE A 192 2.38 -18.49 8.52
N ILE A 193 3.57 -18.18 8.03
CA ILE A 193 4.84 -18.66 8.61
C ILE A 193 5.71 -17.51 9.12
N GLY A 194 5.23 -16.29 8.99
CA GLY A 194 5.88 -15.08 9.48
C GLY A 194 5.14 -13.83 9.04
N ALA A 195 5.70 -12.70 9.40
CA ALA A 195 5.24 -11.38 8.97
C ALA A 195 6.42 -10.43 8.81
N LEU A 196 6.24 -9.42 7.96
CA LEU A 196 7.20 -8.36 7.72
C LEU A 196 6.47 -7.01 7.64
N PRO A 197 6.53 -6.16 8.69
CA PRO A 197 5.98 -4.81 8.60
C PRO A 197 6.83 -3.94 7.67
N THR A 198 6.18 -3.05 6.90
CA THR A 198 6.92 -2.08 6.09
C THR A 198 7.72 -1.12 6.98
N PRO A 199 8.97 -0.79 6.65
CA PRO A 199 9.75 0.19 7.40
C PRO A 199 9.42 1.65 7.01
N TRP A 200 8.27 1.89 6.38
CA TRP A 200 7.76 3.18 5.92
C TRP A 200 6.25 3.30 6.13
N PRO A 201 5.66 4.52 6.09
CA PRO A 201 4.22 4.74 5.98
C PRO A 201 3.62 3.95 4.83
N SER A 202 2.58 3.18 5.12
CA SER A 202 2.12 2.15 4.19
C SER A 202 1.40 2.67 2.95
N TRP A 203 0.63 3.75 3.08
CA TRP A 203 -0.19 4.25 1.97
C TRP A 203 0.02 5.75 1.77
N THR A 204 0.20 6.14 0.50
CA THR A 204 0.29 7.52 0.06
C THR A 204 -0.73 7.81 -1.03
N ILE A 205 -0.89 9.09 -1.35
CA ILE A 205 -1.79 9.58 -2.38
C ILE A 205 -0.92 10.03 -3.56
N ALA A 206 -1.21 9.51 -4.74
CA ALA A 206 -0.63 9.99 -5.99
C ALA A 206 -1.71 10.61 -6.87
N ALA A 207 -1.33 11.61 -7.66
CA ALA A 207 -2.22 12.31 -8.56
C ALA A 207 -1.63 12.34 -9.97
N SER A 208 -2.48 12.09 -10.99
CA SER A 208 -2.11 12.23 -12.41
C SER A 208 -1.73 13.66 -12.73
N LYS A 209 -0.60 13.87 -13.39
CA LYS A 209 -0.17 15.21 -13.80
C LYS A 209 -1.12 15.81 -14.82
N ALA A 210 -1.50 15.05 -15.84
CA ALA A 210 -2.32 15.53 -16.94
C ALA A 210 -3.77 15.87 -16.55
N THR A 211 -4.31 15.25 -15.50
CA THR A 211 -5.70 15.45 -15.07
C THR A 211 -5.79 16.11 -13.71
N ALA A 212 -5.44 15.42 -12.64
CA ALA A 212 -5.66 15.91 -11.29
C ALA A 212 -4.80 17.16 -10.96
N LEU A 213 -3.51 17.18 -11.35
CA LEU A 213 -2.60 18.28 -11.04
C LEU A 213 -2.71 19.48 -12.00
N GLU A 214 -3.10 19.28 -13.26
CA GLU A 214 -3.25 20.36 -14.21
C GLU A 214 -4.70 20.86 -14.32
N SER A 215 -5.59 20.00 -14.84
CA SER A 215 -6.95 20.43 -15.19
C SER A 215 -7.95 20.43 -14.03
N GLN A 216 -7.68 19.69 -12.94
CA GLN A 216 -8.58 19.53 -11.78
C GLN A 216 -7.90 19.91 -10.45
N LYS A 217 -6.85 20.72 -10.48
CA LYS A 217 -6.02 21.04 -9.32
C LYS A 217 -6.82 21.55 -8.13
N SER A 218 -7.75 22.48 -8.34
CA SER A 218 -8.58 23.02 -7.24
C SER A 218 -9.48 21.95 -6.60
N THR A 219 -9.99 21.00 -7.39
CA THR A 219 -10.77 19.87 -6.89
C THR A 219 -9.86 18.90 -6.12
N LEU A 220 -8.63 18.67 -6.58
CA LEU A 220 -7.65 17.85 -5.88
C LEU A 220 -7.24 18.47 -4.53
N GLU A 221 -6.95 19.76 -4.48
CA GLU A 221 -6.67 20.48 -3.23
C GLU A 221 -7.81 20.35 -2.23
N MET A 222 -9.04 20.55 -2.69
CA MET A 222 -10.23 20.37 -1.85
C MET A 222 -10.40 18.92 -1.42
N PHE A 223 -10.14 17.94 -2.30
CA PHE A 223 -10.17 16.51 -1.97
C PHE A 223 -9.20 16.18 -0.82
N LEU A 224 -7.95 16.64 -0.90
CA LEU A 224 -6.96 16.39 0.14
C LEU A 224 -7.38 16.98 1.50
N HIS A 225 -7.93 18.19 1.51
CA HIS A 225 -8.45 18.80 2.73
C HIS A 225 -9.68 18.07 3.28
N LYS A 226 -10.62 17.69 2.43
CA LYS A 226 -11.82 16.93 2.83
C LYS A 226 -11.49 15.52 3.30
N LEU A 227 -10.49 14.90 2.70
CA LEU A 227 -9.99 13.61 3.16
C LEU A 227 -9.35 13.72 4.56
N ASP A 228 -8.56 14.76 4.81
CA ASP A 228 -7.99 15.05 6.13
C ASP A 228 -9.09 15.28 7.19
N GLU A 229 -10.13 16.03 6.86
CA GLU A 229 -11.32 16.21 7.73
C GLU A 229 -12.02 14.86 7.99
N SER A 230 -12.19 14.03 6.96
CA SER A 230 -12.80 12.70 7.07
C SER A 230 -11.97 11.77 7.95
N ILE A 231 -10.63 11.76 7.80
CA ILE A 231 -9.72 11.01 8.65
C ILE A 231 -9.87 11.43 10.10
N LYS A 232 -9.83 12.74 10.39
CA LYS A 232 -9.96 13.28 11.76
C LYS A 232 -11.32 12.96 12.40
N SER A 233 -12.38 12.94 11.61
CA SER A 233 -13.71 12.55 12.06
C SER A 233 -13.83 11.06 12.30
N PHE A 234 -13.30 10.24 11.40
CA PHE A 234 -13.40 8.78 11.43
C PHE A 234 -12.46 8.14 12.47
N ALA A 235 -11.22 8.60 12.52
CA ALA A 235 -10.14 7.99 13.29
C ALA A 235 -9.62 8.93 14.37
N ASN A 236 -10.36 9.07 15.45
CA ASN A 236 -9.98 9.85 16.64
C ASN A 236 -10.13 9.01 17.92
N PRO A 237 -9.64 9.48 19.08
CA PRO A 237 -9.75 8.73 20.33
C PRO A 237 -11.17 8.37 20.74
N GLU A 238 -12.15 9.21 20.44
CA GLU A 238 -13.57 8.97 20.76
C GLU A 238 -14.15 7.82 19.93
N THR A 239 -14.00 7.87 18.59
CA THR A 239 -14.53 6.86 17.66
C THR A 239 -13.85 5.48 17.84
N ARG A 240 -12.61 5.48 18.31
CA ARG A 240 -11.91 4.24 18.69
C ARG A 240 -12.42 3.67 19.99
N LYS A 241 -12.78 4.54 20.95
CA LYS A 241 -13.27 4.15 22.28
C LYS A 241 -14.74 3.74 22.27
N ASP A 242 -15.60 4.43 21.53
CA ASP A 242 -17.03 4.15 21.47
C ASP A 242 -17.38 3.01 20.50
N GLY A 243 -16.38 2.51 19.75
CA GLY A 243 -16.52 1.40 18.80
C GLY A 243 -17.12 1.79 17.45
N SER A 244 -17.41 3.06 17.19
CA SER A 244 -18.01 3.48 15.90
C SER A 244 -17.07 3.23 14.71
N LEU A 245 -15.76 3.38 14.89
CA LEU A 245 -14.76 2.98 13.89
C LEU A 245 -14.87 1.47 13.59
N HIS A 246 -14.91 0.63 14.63
CA HIS A 246 -15.00 -0.82 14.47
C HIS A 246 -16.29 -1.23 13.76
N ALA A 247 -17.43 -0.66 14.19
CA ALA A 247 -18.74 -0.95 13.60
C ALA A 247 -18.80 -0.61 12.11
N PHE A 248 -18.13 0.47 11.69
CA PHE A 248 -18.06 0.82 10.27
C PHE A 248 -17.25 -0.23 9.48
N ILE A 249 -16.06 -0.61 9.94
CA ILE A 249 -15.23 -1.64 9.29
C ILE A 249 -15.98 -2.97 9.19
N GLU A 250 -16.64 -3.38 10.28
CA GLU A 250 -17.44 -4.61 10.30
C GLU A 250 -18.57 -4.56 9.26
N SER A 251 -19.28 -3.44 9.17
CA SER A 251 -20.41 -3.28 8.24
C SER A 251 -20.00 -3.34 6.76
N VAL A 252 -18.78 -2.89 6.43
CA VAL A 252 -18.28 -2.84 5.05
C VAL A 252 -17.54 -4.12 4.65
N HIS A 253 -16.69 -4.66 5.55
CA HIS A 253 -15.76 -5.75 5.22
C HIS A 253 -16.13 -7.09 5.86
N HIS A 254 -17.08 -7.12 6.79
CA HIS A 254 -17.55 -8.32 7.48
C HIS A 254 -16.43 -9.11 8.20
N TYR A 255 -15.39 -8.40 8.65
CA TYR A 255 -14.33 -9.01 9.45
C TYR A 255 -14.83 -9.32 10.86
N LYS A 256 -14.15 -10.26 11.54
CA LYS A 256 -14.46 -10.58 12.92
C LYS A 256 -14.13 -9.39 13.85
N PRO A 257 -14.96 -9.11 14.86
CA PRO A 257 -14.72 -7.99 15.79
C PRO A 257 -13.34 -7.99 16.45
N GLU A 258 -12.83 -9.19 16.80
CA GLU A 258 -11.49 -9.34 17.38
C GLU A 258 -10.37 -8.95 16.42
N ASP A 259 -10.49 -9.29 15.12
CA ASP A 259 -9.53 -8.93 14.09
C ASP A 259 -9.54 -7.42 13.83
N ILE A 260 -10.74 -6.81 13.83
CA ILE A 260 -10.89 -5.36 13.70
C ILE A 260 -10.25 -4.65 14.89
N ALA A 261 -10.47 -5.13 16.11
CA ALA A 261 -9.90 -4.54 17.33
C ALA A 261 -8.36 -4.62 17.31
N GLU A 262 -7.79 -5.75 16.91
CA GLU A 262 -6.34 -5.93 16.77
C GLU A 262 -5.77 -4.96 15.74
N TRP A 263 -6.32 -4.95 14.53
CA TRP A 263 -5.89 -4.05 13.46
C TRP A 263 -6.02 -2.57 13.86
N ALA A 264 -7.17 -2.16 14.40
CA ALA A 264 -7.42 -0.77 14.79
C ALA A 264 -6.48 -0.29 15.89
N SER A 265 -5.92 -1.19 16.70
CA SER A 265 -4.94 -0.84 17.73
C SER A 265 -3.63 -0.31 17.12
N THR A 266 -3.26 -0.76 15.93
CA THR A 266 -1.98 -0.47 15.27
C THR A 266 -2.08 0.54 14.14
N VAL A 267 -3.19 0.56 13.38
CA VAL A 267 -3.33 1.47 12.24
C VAL A 267 -3.44 2.94 12.66
N ARG A 268 -2.74 3.80 11.91
CA ARG A 268 -2.80 5.27 12.06
C ARG A 268 -2.82 5.92 10.70
N TRP A 269 -3.85 6.74 10.45
CA TRP A 269 -3.91 7.56 9.25
C TRP A 269 -3.12 8.85 9.42
N ALA A 270 -2.70 9.47 8.32
CA ALA A 270 -2.12 10.80 8.32
C ALA A 270 -3.14 11.83 8.85
N GLY A 271 -2.70 12.72 9.72
CA GLY A 271 -3.57 13.71 10.36
C GLY A 271 -4.41 13.21 11.54
N GLU A 272 -4.38 11.93 11.84
CA GLU A 272 -5.03 11.36 13.02
C GLU A 272 -4.36 11.85 14.31
N THR A 273 -5.17 12.21 15.30
CA THR A 273 -4.68 12.73 16.59
C THR A 273 -4.36 11.63 17.61
N THR A 274 -4.77 10.39 17.35
CA THR A 274 -4.43 9.25 18.21
C THR A 274 -2.93 8.97 18.16
N PRO A 275 -2.25 8.83 19.32
CA PRO A 275 -0.84 8.52 19.35
C PRO A 275 -0.52 7.21 18.62
N ASP A 276 0.58 7.21 17.87
CA ASP A 276 1.08 6.01 17.21
C ASP A 276 1.87 5.16 18.22
N PRO A 277 1.46 3.91 18.50
CA PRO A 277 2.15 3.06 19.47
C PRO A 277 3.57 2.66 19.01
N GLU A 278 3.82 2.66 17.70
CA GLU A 278 5.14 2.32 17.14
C GLU A 278 6.07 3.54 17.04
N ASN A 279 5.52 4.76 16.96
CA ASN A 279 6.30 6.00 16.82
C ASN A 279 6.76 6.51 18.19
N LYS A 280 7.78 5.88 18.75
CA LYS A 280 8.35 6.23 20.07
C LYS A 280 9.59 7.14 19.99
N LYS A 281 10.13 7.44 18.81
CA LYS A 281 11.37 8.20 18.62
C LYS A 281 11.21 9.32 17.59
N SER A 282 11.78 10.49 17.87
CA SER A 282 11.82 11.61 16.92
C SER A 282 12.62 11.34 15.64
N THR A 283 13.35 10.23 15.60
CA THR A 283 14.12 9.76 14.43
C THR A 283 13.34 8.79 13.53
N ASP A 284 12.07 8.51 13.84
CA ASP A 284 11.23 7.66 12.99
C ASP A 284 10.95 8.41 11.68
N PRO A 285 11.25 7.82 10.50
CA PRO A 285 11.00 8.45 9.21
C PRO A 285 9.51 8.75 8.96
N ARG A 286 8.60 8.13 9.74
CA ARG A 286 7.15 8.39 9.70
C ARG A 286 6.74 9.64 10.48
N ALA A 287 7.67 10.25 11.28
CA ALA A 287 7.40 11.47 12.01
C ALA A 287 7.24 12.65 11.05
N GLY A 288 6.26 13.51 11.30
CA GLY A 288 6.05 14.75 10.54
C GLY A 288 4.87 14.74 9.58
N GLU A 289 4.31 13.59 9.24
CA GLU A 289 3.08 13.51 8.42
C GLU A 289 1.85 13.79 9.27
N THR A 290 1.55 15.09 9.42
CA THR A 290 0.53 15.60 10.34
C THR A 290 -0.85 15.75 9.72
N ASN A 291 -0.99 15.55 8.41
CA ASN A 291 -2.26 15.61 7.67
C ASN A 291 -2.12 14.98 6.27
N ALA A 292 -3.25 14.81 5.57
CA ALA A 292 -3.29 14.14 4.26
C ALA A 292 -2.53 14.87 3.14
N TYR A 293 -2.20 16.15 3.29
CA TYR A 293 -1.46 16.96 2.31
C TYR A 293 -0.01 17.28 2.76
N THR A 294 0.55 16.51 3.69
CA THR A 294 1.98 16.56 4.06
C THR A 294 2.69 15.29 3.67
N LEU A 295 3.97 15.39 3.34
CA LEU A 295 4.84 14.25 3.08
C LEU A 295 6.21 14.48 3.73
N SER A 296 6.73 13.46 4.40
CA SER A 296 8.07 13.52 4.99
C SER A 296 9.15 13.25 3.94
N SER A 297 10.08 14.18 3.76
CA SER A 297 11.25 13.98 2.90
C SER A 297 12.17 12.87 3.40
N SER A 298 12.29 12.73 4.72
CA SER A 298 13.08 11.65 5.33
C SER A 298 12.47 10.28 5.08
N MET A 299 11.13 10.17 5.08
CA MET A 299 10.42 8.94 4.72
C MET A 299 10.69 8.54 3.27
N LEU A 300 10.59 9.50 2.35
CA LEU A 300 10.84 9.25 0.94
C LEU A 300 12.26 8.72 0.70
N LEU A 301 13.27 9.40 1.27
CA LEU A 301 14.67 8.98 1.15
C LEU A 301 14.93 7.62 1.83
N HIS A 302 14.30 7.37 2.98
CA HIS A 302 14.40 6.07 3.65
C HIS A 302 13.81 4.95 2.79
N THR A 303 12.62 5.17 2.22
CA THR A 303 11.98 4.18 1.33
C THR A 303 12.85 3.88 0.11
N LEU A 304 13.38 4.91 -0.55
CA LEU A 304 14.32 4.75 -1.66
C LEU A 304 15.54 3.92 -1.26
N LYS A 305 16.15 4.24 -0.10
CA LYS A 305 17.33 3.51 0.41
C LYS A 305 17.04 2.04 0.65
N VAL A 306 15.93 1.69 1.29
CA VAL A 306 15.56 0.28 1.54
C VAL A 306 15.32 -0.45 0.21
N LEU A 307 14.65 0.18 -0.75
CA LEU A 307 14.41 -0.41 -2.07
C LEU A 307 15.71 -0.60 -2.88
N GLU A 308 16.70 0.27 -2.71
CA GLU A 308 18.05 0.10 -3.27
C GLU A 308 18.75 -1.09 -2.63
N ASP A 309 18.78 -1.14 -1.30
CA ASP A 309 19.43 -2.21 -0.54
C ASP A 309 18.77 -3.58 -0.83
N ALA A 310 17.48 -3.61 -1.08
CA ALA A 310 16.74 -4.79 -1.53
C ALA A 310 16.96 -5.15 -3.01
N GLY A 311 17.78 -4.39 -3.74
CA GLY A 311 18.07 -4.64 -5.16
C GLY A 311 16.92 -4.30 -6.12
N VAL A 312 15.87 -3.60 -5.64
CA VAL A 312 14.71 -3.19 -6.46
C VAL A 312 15.02 -1.98 -7.32
N LEU A 313 15.83 -1.07 -6.81
CA LEU A 313 16.22 0.19 -7.45
C LEU A 313 17.74 0.26 -7.62
N GLN A 314 18.16 1.10 -8.57
CA GLN A 314 19.57 1.49 -8.75
C GLN A 314 19.69 2.99 -8.49
N THR A 315 20.60 3.38 -7.61
CA THR A 315 20.87 4.78 -7.30
C THR A 315 21.38 5.51 -8.56
N PRO A 316 20.76 6.62 -8.97
CA PRO A 316 21.31 7.46 -10.03
C PRO A 316 22.70 8.01 -9.64
N ALA A 317 23.58 8.23 -10.60
CA ALA A 317 24.94 8.74 -10.35
C ALA A 317 24.97 10.06 -9.56
N GLN A 318 23.94 10.89 -9.72
CA GLN A 318 23.76 12.19 -9.02
C GLN A 318 22.94 12.08 -7.71
N GLY A 319 22.56 10.86 -7.28
CA GLY A 319 21.62 10.65 -6.19
C GLY A 319 20.16 10.90 -6.58
N TRP A 320 19.25 10.81 -5.59
CA TRP A 320 17.83 11.02 -5.81
C TRP A 320 17.46 12.48 -5.68
N ASP A 321 16.79 13.01 -6.69
CA ASP A 321 16.15 14.33 -6.64
C ASP A 321 14.72 14.16 -6.11
N VAL A 322 14.50 14.52 -4.85
CA VAL A 322 13.21 14.41 -4.14
C VAL A 322 12.11 15.20 -4.85
N SER A 323 12.44 16.31 -5.52
CA SER A 323 11.47 17.14 -6.22
C SER A 323 10.75 16.42 -7.37
N ARG A 324 11.36 15.36 -7.91
CA ARG A 324 10.75 14.54 -8.96
C ARG A 324 9.58 13.68 -8.47
N PHE A 325 9.53 13.41 -7.15
CA PHE A 325 8.56 12.49 -6.57
C PHE A 325 7.29 13.20 -6.11
N VAL A 326 7.37 14.45 -5.71
CA VAL A 326 6.30 15.18 -5.02
C VAL A 326 5.90 16.41 -5.79
N ASP A 327 4.61 16.64 -5.95
CA ASP A 327 4.10 17.94 -6.45
C ASP A 327 3.91 18.91 -5.27
N THR A 328 4.86 19.82 -5.09
CA THR A 328 4.84 20.79 -3.98
C THR A 328 3.80 21.88 -4.16
N SER A 329 3.09 21.93 -5.28
CA SER A 329 1.99 22.87 -5.50
C SER A 329 0.70 22.48 -4.75
N VAL A 330 0.60 21.21 -4.34
CA VAL A 330 -0.54 20.67 -3.57
C VAL A 330 -0.12 19.98 -2.28
N THR A 331 1.17 19.64 -2.14
CA THR A 331 1.72 18.88 -1.01
C THR A 331 2.80 19.67 -0.29
N LYS A 332 2.69 19.76 1.02
CA LYS A 332 3.75 20.33 1.86
C LYS A 332 4.78 19.25 2.19
N VAL A 333 6.01 19.43 1.76
CA VAL A 333 7.15 18.59 2.16
C VAL A 333 7.69 19.06 3.50
N VAL A 334 7.87 18.14 4.45
CA VAL A 334 8.36 18.37 5.82
C VAL A 334 9.60 17.54 6.12
#